data_2519ad7f544c82adf189e6804d62e71d
#
_entry.id   2519ad7f544c82adf189e6804d62e71d
#
_cell.length_a   1.000
_cell.length_b   1.000
_cell.length_c   1.000
_cell.angle_alpha   90.00
_cell.angle_beta   90.00
_cell.angle_gamma   90.00
#
_symmetry.space_group_name_H-M   'P 1'
#
loop_
_entity.id
_entity.type
_entity.pdbx_description
1 polymer ?
#
loop_
_entity_poly.entity_id
_entity_poly.type
_entity_poly.pdbx_seq_one_letter_code
_entity_poly.pdbx_strand_id
1 'polypeptide(L)'
;MAQGTVYREGWTLDEVQWSNFDASRIEPWMVTAIKAAALVEFNAPDYVSYLKRVFSDSRTQALIEAWGKEESQHGRALGRWAEMADPTFNLQDAFARFRAGYQPPHFTSDETASVRGSRRGEMISRCVVESGTSSYYSAIRDATDEPVLKEIAGRIAADEYRHYRLFYEILNVQDEPDLPLWKKLIVAVGRINESDDDELAYAFYCAHVPADQAATQPYNRADCAKSSYKTILRIYRRQHVQRLAQMVSKAVGADPQGHLTKAAGALLWRMLRFRAGLSGVAAETTA
;
A
#
# COMPACT_ATOMS: atom_id res chain seq x y z
N MET A 1 28.17 -8.76 -16.56
CA MET A 1 27.67 -9.62 -15.46
C MET A 1 27.20 -8.68 -14.36
N ALA A 2 25.91 -8.39 -14.30
CA ALA A 2 25.35 -7.60 -13.21
C ALA A 2 25.41 -8.46 -11.94
N GLN A 3 26.04 -7.95 -10.90
CA GLN A 3 26.05 -8.56 -9.57
C GLN A 3 24.60 -8.73 -9.16
N GLY A 4 24.19 -9.98 -8.90
CA GLY A 4 22.85 -10.29 -8.47
C GLY A 4 22.54 -9.53 -7.19
N THR A 5 21.45 -8.77 -7.22
CA THR A 5 20.89 -8.16 -6.01
C THR A 5 20.59 -9.30 -5.03
N VAL A 6 21.39 -9.41 -3.98
CA VAL A 6 21.10 -10.32 -2.87
C VAL A 6 19.91 -9.69 -2.14
N TYR A 7 18.75 -10.31 -2.24
CA TYR A 7 17.59 -9.92 -1.45
C TYR A 7 17.97 -10.06 0.02
N ARG A 8 18.03 -8.95 0.74
CA ARG A 8 18.39 -8.95 2.15
C ARG A 8 17.13 -9.25 2.95
N GLU A 9 17.16 -10.29 3.78
CA GLU A 9 16.06 -10.57 4.69
C GLU A 9 15.71 -9.32 5.51
N GLY A 10 14.40 -9.04 5.58
CA GLY A 10 13.86 -7.95 6.37
C GLY A 10 13.96 -8.23 7.88
N TRP A 11 13.35 -7.37 8.66
CA TRP A 11 13.18 -7.54 10.11
C TRP A 11 12.17 -8.66 10.42
N THR A 12 12.17 -9.12 11.67
CA THR A 12 11.19 -10.11 12.18
C THR A 12 10.27 -9.49 13.24
N LEU A 13 9.12 -10.12 13.48
CA LEU A 13 8.19 -9.67 14.52
C LEU A 13 8.82 -9.63 15.91
N ASP A 14 9.81 -10.51 16.18
CA ASP A 14 10.50 -10.57 17.48
C ASP A 14 11.47 -9.41 17.69
N GLU A 15 11.86 -8.70 16.62
CA GLU A 15 12.69 -7.52 16.70
C GLU A 15 11.91 -6.24 17.04
N VAL A 16 10.57 -6.27 16.96
CA VAL A 16 9.72 -5.15 17.33
C VAL A 16 9.65 -5.02 18.85
N GLN A 17 9.83 -3.82 19.37
CA GLN A 17 9.85 -3.54 20.80
C GLN A 17 8.43 -3.46 21.38
N TRP A 18 7.70 -4.59 21.36
CA TRP A 18 6.30 -4.68 21.79
C TRP A 18 6.06 -4.19 23.22
N SER A 19 7.06 -4.31 24.10
CA SER A 19 6.98 -3.84 25.50
C SER A 19 6.86 -2.31 25.62
N ASN A 20 7.15 -1.58 24.56
CA ASN A 20 7.03 -0.12 24.51
C ASN A 20 5.63 0.36 24.12
N PHE A 21 4.66 -0.57 23.92
CA PHE A 21 3.30 -0.20 23.59
C PHE A 21 2.66 0.68 24.67
N ASP A 22 2.13 1.83 24.24
CA ASP A 22 1.55 2.83 25.12
C ASP A 22 0.12 3.17 24.67
N ALA A 23 -0.85 2.51 25.31
CA ALA A 23 -2.27 2.71 25.02
C ALA A 23 -2.75 4.18 25.24
N SER A 24 -2.04 4.95 26.07
CA SER A 24 -2.40 6.36 26.32
C SER A 24 -2.12 7.29 25.13
N ARG A 25 -1.33 6.83 24.16
CA ARG A 25 -0.96 7.58 22.96
C ARG A 25 -1.73 7.15 21.71
N ILE A 26 -2.73 6.27 21.89
CA ILE A 26 -3.55 5.82 20.76
C ILE A 26 -4.61 6.86 20.44
N GLU A 27 -4.60 7.31 19.18
CA GLU A 27 -5.67 8.14 18.62
C GLU A 27 -6.65 7.27 17.80
N PRO A 28 -7.95 7.60 17.75
CA PRO A 28 -8.95 6.79 17.05
C PRO A 28 -8.64 6.53 15.57
N TRP A 29 -7.97 7.47 14.88
CA TRP A 29 -7.59 7.30 13.50
C TRP A 29 -6.55 6.18 13.30
N MET A 30 -5.67 5.96 14.29
CA MET A 30 -4.67 4.90 14.22
C MET A 30 -5.34 3.54 14.13
N VAL A 31 -6.24 3.25 15.07
CA VAL A 31 -6.98 1.98 15.10
C VAL A 31 -7.74 1.78 13.79
N THR A 32 -8.44 2.83 13.33
CA THR A 32 -9.21 2.81 12.08
C THR A 32 -8.35 2.50 10.87
N ALA A 33 -7.19 3.15 10.73
CA ALA A 33 -6.31 2.99 9.60
C ALA A 33 -5.59 1.64 9.61
N ILE A 34 -5.07 1.23 10.77
CA ILE A 34 -4.19 0.07 10.89
C ILE A 34 -4.95 -1.25 10.76
N LYS A 35 -6.16 -1.36 11.29
CA LYS A 35 -7.00 -2.55 11.10
C LYS A 35 -7.22 -2.87 9.62
N ALA A 36 -7.60 -1.88 8.81
CA ALA A 36 -7.83 -2.07 7.38
C ALA A 36 -6.51 -2.38 6.64
N ALA A 37 -5.44 -1.64 6.94
CA ALA A 37 -4.12 -1.88 6.36
C ALA A 37 -3.62 -3.30 6.64
N ALA A 38 -3.81 -3.81 7.86
CA ALA A 38 -3.42 -5.17 8.22
C ALA A 38 -4.05 -6.24 7.32
N LEU A 39 -5.32 -6.07 6.92
CA LEU A 39 -6.00 -7.03 6.04
C LEU A 39 -5.47 -6.97 4.61
N VAL A 40 -5.20 -5.77 4.08
CA VAL A 40 -4.66 -5.57 2.74
C VAL A 40 -3.27 -6.19 2.63
N GLU A 41 -2.36 -5.86 3.55
CA GLU A 41 -1.00 -6.41 3.58
C GLU A 41 -1.00 -7.94 3.75
N PHE A 42 -1.88 -8.46 4.62
CA PHE A 42 -1.97 -9.90 4.86
C PHE A 42 -2.51 -10.68 3.65
N ASN A 43 -3.12 -10.00 2.66
CA ASN A 43 -3.61 -10.61 1.42
C ASN A 43 -2.52 -10.82 0.35
N ALA A 44 -1.28 -10.54 0.62
CA ALA A 44 -0.16 -10.71 -0.31
C ALA A 44 -0.09 -12.09 -1.01
N PRO A 45 -0.45 -13.25 -0.40
CA PRO A 45 -0.41 -14.54 -1.08
C PRO A 45 -1.24 -14.61 -2.37
N ASP A 46 -2.37 -13.90 -2.46
CA ASP A 46 -3.20 -13.87 -3.66
C ASP A 46 -2.50 -13.09 -4.78
N TYR A 47 -1.82 -11.99 -4.46
CA TYR A 47 -0.96 -11.25 -5.37
C TYR A 47 0.27 -12.05 -5.82
N VAL A 48 0.92 -12.78 -4.91
CA VAL A 48 2.03 -13.68 -5.24
C VAL A 48 1.58 -14.72 -6.26
N SER A 49 0.44 -15.36 -6.03
CA SER A 49 -0.14 -16.37 -6.93
C SER A 49 -0.40 -15.78 -8.32
N TYR A 50 -0.99 -14.59 -8.39
CA TYR A 50 -1.24 -13.87 -9.65
C TYR A 50 0.07 -13.52 -10.37
N LEU A 51 1.00 -12.87 -9.68
CA LEU A 51 2.27 -12.44 -10.30
C LEU A 51 3.11 -13.61 -10.79
N LYS A 52 3.11 -14.75 -10.09
CA LYS A 52 3.81 -15.97 -10.54
C LYS A 52 3.22 -16.58 -11.80
N ARG A 53 1.94 -16.36 -12.10
CA ARG A 53 1.37 -16.74 -13.41
C ARG A 53 1.84 -15.80 -14.52
N VAL A 54 1.95 -14.50 -14.23
CA VAL A 54 2.41 -13.50 -15.21
C VAL A 54 3.91 -13.62 -15.50
N PHE A 55 4.72 -13.96 -14.51
CA PHE A 55 6.18 -14.06 -14.61
C PHE A 55 6.63 -15.51 -14.44
N SER A 56 7.07 -16.13 -15.53
CA SER A 56 7.41 -17.56 -15.55
C SER A 56 8.89 -17.87 -15.25
N ASP A 57 9.77 -16.86 -15.24
CA ASP A 57 11.17 -17.09 -14.94
C ASP A 57 11.42 -17.31 -13.45
N SER A 58 12.25 -18.30 -13.12
CA SER A 58 12.47 -18.75 -11.74
C SER A 58 13.07 -17.68 -10.82
N ARG A 59 13.89 -16.78 -11.37
CA ARG A 59 14.52 -15.70 -10.60
C ARG A 59 13.45 -14.68 -10.15
N THR A 60 12.63 -14.22 -11.08
CA THR A 60 11.54 -13.29 -10.76
C THR A 60 10.53 -13.92 -9.82
N GLN A 61 10.20 -15.21 -10.00
CA GLN A 61 9.30 -15.92 -9.08
C GLN A 61 9.85 -16.00 -7.66
N ALA A 62 11.15 -16.27 -7.50
CA ALA A 62 11.77 -16.29 -6.17
C ALA A 62 11.74 -14.90 -5.48
N LEU A 63 11.93 -13.83 -6.25
CA LEU A 63 11.85 -12.46 -5.76
C LEU A 63 10.42 -12.09 -5.36
N ILE A 64 9.41 -12.48 -6.13
CA ILE A 64 7.98 -12.30 -5.81
C ILE A 64 7.61 -13.06 -4.53
N GLU A 65 8.10 -14.29 -4.37
CA GLU A 65 7.86 -15.07 -3.14
C GLU A 65 8.48 -14.42 -1.91
N ALA A 66 9.70 -13.90 -2.03
CA ALA A 66 10.35 -13.20 -0.93
C ALA A 66 9.61 -11.91 -0.56
N TRP A 67 9.21 -11.11 -1.56
CA TRP A 67 8.34 -9.95 -1.36
C TRP A 67 7.04 -10.32 -0.63
N GLY A 68 6.30 -11.31 -1.10
CA GLY A 68 5.02 -11.69 -0.47
C GLY A 68 5.13 -12.20 0.96
N LYS A 69 6.29 -12.76 1.37
CA LYS A 69 6.56 -13.11 2.77
C LYS A 69 6.71 -11.88 3.65
N GLU A 70 7.39 -10.85 3.15
CA GLU A 70 7.54 -9.57 3.87
C GLU A 70 6.20 -8.86 4.00
N GLU A 71 5.39 -8.77 2.93
CA GLU A 71 4.03 -8.20 2.97
C GLU A 71 3.15 -8.93 4.01
N SER A 72 3.15 -10.26 3.98
CA SER A 72 2.40 -11.04 4.96
C SER A 72 2.89 -10.79 6.40
N GLN A 73 4.16 -10.46 6.59
CA GLN A 73 4.70 -10.07 7.89
C GLN A 73 4.24 -8.66 8.27
N HIS A 74 4.19 -7.71 7.32
CA HIS A 74 3.60 -6.38 7.55
C HIS A 74 2.18 -6.52 8.08
N GLY A 75 1.35 -7.31 7.41
CA GLY A 75 -0.01 -7.59 7.85
C GLY A 75 -0.09 -8.17 9.27
N ARG A 76 0.79 -9.12 9.62
CA ARG A 76 0.86 -9.68 10.98
C ARG A 76 1.30 -8.66 12.02
N ALA A 77 2.28 -7.81 11.71
CA ALA A 77 2.74 -6.77 12.62
C ALA A 77 1.66 -5.74 12.91
N LEU A 78 1.01 -5.25 11.86
CA LEU A 78 -0.11 -4.30 11.96
C LEU A 78 -1.30 -4.92 12.70
N GLY A 79 -1.63 -6.19 12.38
CA GLY A 79 -2.71 -6.92 13.04
C GLY A 79 -2.47 -7.08 14.54
N ARG A 80 -1.27 -7.52 14.93
CA ARG A 80 -0.90 -7.64 16.34
C ARG A 80 -1.00 -6.29 17.08
N TRP A 81 -0.52 -5.21 16.47
CA TRP A 81 -0.67 -3.89 17.05
C TRP A 81 -2.16 -3.50 17.18
N ALA A 82 -2.97 -3.78 16.15
CA ALA A 82 -4.39 -3.47 16.18
C ALA A 82 -5.16 -4.25 17.25
N GLU A 83 -4.81 -5.53 17.49
CA GLU A 83 -5.38 -6.36 18.56
C GLU A 83 -4.97 -5.86 19.96
N MET A 84 -3.75 -5.32 20.11
CA MET A 84 -3.33 -4.67 21.36
C MET A 84 -4.07 -3.36 21.59
N ALA A 85 -4.33 -2.59 20.54
CA ALA A 85 -5.00 -1.30 20.60
C ALA A 85 -6.53 -1.43 20.74
N ASP A 86 -7.12 -2.49 20.22
CA ASP A 86 -8.54 -2.83 20.33
C ASP A 86 -8.70 -4.34 20.53
N PRO A 87 -8.85 -4.80 21.78
CA PRO A 87 -9.01 -6.22 22.11
C PRO A 87 -10.28 -6.88 21.54
N THR A 88 -11.20 -6.11 20.97
CA THR A 88 -12.39 -6.67 20.29
C THR A 88 -12.11 -7.03 18.84
N PHE A 89 -10.99 -6.59 18.27
CA PHE A 89 -10.55 -6.92 16.93
C PHE A 89 -9.81 -8.25 16.92
N ASN A 90 -10.14 -9.11 15.95
CA ASN A 90 -9.40 -10.34 15.68
C ASN A 90 -8.97 -10.34 14.20
N LEU A 91 -7.68 -10.34 13.96
CA LEU A 91 -7.10 -10.29 12.60
C LEU A 91 -7.57 -11.49 11.75
N GLN A 92 -7.54 -12.68 12.31
CA GLN A 92 -7.85 -13.91 11.56
C GLN A 92 -9.32 -13.96 11.15
N ASP A 93 -10.23 -13.60 12.04
CA ASP A 93 -11.67 -13.56 11.75
C ASP A 93 -12.01 -12.48 10.72
N ALA A 94 -11.43 -11.28 10.87
CA ALA A 94 -11.61 -10.19 9.91
C ALA A 94 -11.03 -10.55 8.54
N PHE A 95 -9.86 -11.18 8.49
CA PHE A 95 -9.23 -11.60 7.25
C PHE A 95 -9.97 -12.74 6.56
N ALA A 96 -10.48 -13.71 7.31
CA ALA A 96 -11.31 -14.79 6.73
C ALA A 96 -12.54 -14.21 6.01
N ARG A 97 -13.21 -13.21 6.61
CA ARG A 97 -14.34 -12.51 5.97
C ARG A 97 -13.90 -11.70 4.76
N PHE A 98 -12.77 -11.00 4.87
CA PHE A 98 -12.21 -10.23 3.77
C PHE A 98 -11.93 -11.14 2.56
N ARG A 99 -11.23 -12.24 2.74
CA ARG A 99 -10.94 -13.20 1.65
C ARG A 99 -12.19 -13.84 1.06
N ALA A 100 -13.21 -14.09 1.87
CA ALA A 100 -14.46 -14.67 1.38
C ALA A 100 -15.23 -13.74 0.43
N GLY A 101 -15.13 -12.42 0.65
CA GLY A 101 -15.86 -11.42 -0.13
C GLY A 101 -15.03 -10.67 -1.17
N TYR A 102 -13.71 -10.64 -1.07
CA TYR A 102 -12.82 -9.99 -2.02
C TYR A 102 -12.09 -11.02 -2.90
N GLN A 103 -12.64 -11.27 -4.07
CA GLN A 103 -12.11 -12.22 -5.05
C GLN A 103 -12.14 -11.62 -6.45
N PRO A 104 -11.23 -10.69 -6.78
CA PRO A 104 -11.18 -10.11 -8.11
C PRO A 104 -10.85 -11.18 -9.16
N PRO A 105 -11.40 -11.07 -10.38
CA PRO A 105 -11.28 -12.11 -11.41
C PRO A 105 -9.85 -12.54 -11.72
N HIS A 106 -8.89 -11.63 -11.67
CA HIS A 106 -7.49 -11.94 -11.95
C HIS A 106 -6.80 -12.79 -10.85
N PHE A 107 -7.38 -12.91 -9.65
CA PHE A 107 -6.87 -13.83 -8.63
C PHE A 107 -7.36 -15.28 -8.86
N THR A 108 -8.55 -15.44 -9.42
CA THR A 108 -9.20 -16.75 -9.61
C THR A 108 -9.03 -17.29 -11.03
N SER A 109 -8.60 -16.48 -11.98
CA SER A 109 -8.34 -16.87 -13.38
C SER A 109 -7.01 -17.64 -13.51
N ASP A 110 -6.95 -18.58 -14.42
CA ASP A 110 -5.73 -19.28 -14.83
C ASP A 110 -4.93 -18.51 -15.92
N GLU A 111 -5.35 -17.30 -16.27
CA GLU A 111 -4.69 -16.49 -17.27
C GLU A 111 -3.28 -16.12 -16.86
N THR A 112 -2.35 -16.24 -17.81
CA THR A 112 -0.95 -15.86 -17.66
C THR A 112 -0.64 -14.44 -18.15
N ALA A 113 -1.64 -13.80 -18.76
CA ALA A 113 -1.53 -12.42 -19.23
C ALA A 113 -1.74 -11.43 -18.07
N SER A 114 -0.92 -10.38 -18.03
CA SER A 114 -1.11 -9.29 -17.08
C SER A 114 -2.38 -8.51 -17.42
N VAL A 115 -3.20 -8.20 -16.40
CA VAL A 115 -4.35 -7.28 -16.51
C VAL A 115 -3.94 -5.86 -16.92
N ARG A 116 -2.63 -5.54 -16.90
CA ARG A 116 -2.03 -4.28 -17.36
C ARG A 116 -1.60 -4.33 -18.83
N GLY A 117 -1.92 -5.41 -19.55
CA GLY A 117 -1.63 -5.62 -20.96
C GLY A 117 -0.20 -6.01 -21.31
N SER A 118 0.73 -6.01 -20.35
CA SER A 118 2.12 -6.46 -20.52
C SER A 118 2.81 -6.66 -19.17
N ARG A 119 3.93 -7.42 -19.14
CA ARG A 119 4.76 -7.57 -17.94
C ARG A 119 5.38 -6.24 -17.51
N ARG A 120 5.80 -5.39 -18.46
CA ARG A 120 6.25 -4.03 -18.14
C ARG A 120 5.13 -3.17 -17.51
N GLY A 121 3.90 -3.24 -18.03
CA GLY A 121 2.75 -2.58 -17.46
C GLY A 121 2.48 -3.04 -16.02
N GLU A 122 2.58 -4.35 -15.77
CA GLU A 122 2.42 -4.90 -14.43
C GLU A 122 3.47 -4.35 -13.46
N MET A 123 4.74 -4.32 -13.85
CA MET A 123 5.80 -3.79 -12.99
C MET A 123 5.68 -2.28 -12.74
N ILE A 124 5.21 -1.50 -13.72
CA ILE A 124 4.86 -0.08 -13.50
C ILE A 124 3.74 0.03 -12.46
N SER A 125 2.70 -0.80 -12.58
CA SER A 125 1.59 -0.84 -11.60
C SER A 125 2.10 -1.19 -10.19
N ARG A 126 2.97 -2.20 -10.05
CA ARG A 126 3.60 -2.53 -8.77
C ARG A 126 4.41 -1.36 -8.22
N CYS A 127 5.25 -0.72 -9.03
CA CYS A 127 5.99 0.47 -8.60
C CYS A 127 5.07 1.59 -8.09
N VAL A 128 3.88 1.77 -8.68
CA VAL A 128 2.88 2.75 -8.20
C VAL A 128 2.33 2.34 -6.84
N VAL A 129 2.02 1.05 -6.64
CA VAL A 129 1.55 0.53 -5.34
C VAL A 129 2.58 0.80 -4.26
N GLU A 130 3.81 0.33 -4.44
CA GLU A 130 4.88 0.47 -3.45
C GLU A 130 5.24 1.94 -3.17
N SER A 131 5.07 2.82 -4.16
CA SER A 131 5.19 4.27 -3.94
C SER A 131 4.09 4.79 -3.02
N GLY A 132 2.87 4.29 -3.19
CA GLY A 132 1.70 4.62 -2.36
C GLY A 132 1.88 4.15 -0.92
N THR A 133 2.21 2.87 -0.73
CA THR A 133 2.38 2.24 0.59
C THR A 133 3.59 2.81 1.34
N SER A 134 4.75 3.02 0.67
CA SER A 134 5.89 3.70 1.26
C SER A 134 5.55 5.12 1.76
N SER A 135 4.77 5.86 0.95
CA SER A 135 4.28 7.19 1.34
C SER A 135 3.30 7.12 2.52
N TYR A 136 2.40 6.15 2.51
CA TYR A 136 1.38 5.94 3.53
C TYR A 136 2.01 5.61 4.89
N TYR A 137 2.89 4.62 4.95
CA TYR A 137 3.54 4.26 6.20
C TYR A 137 4.53 5.33 6.69
N SER A 138 5.15 6.09 5.78
CA SER A 138 5.91 7.29 6.17
C SER A 138 5.01 8.34 6.83
N ALA A 139 3.79 8.53 6.32
CA ALA A 139 2.84 9.48 6.90
C ALA A 139 2.33 9.01 8.28
N ILE A 140 2.07 7.71 8.46
CA ILE A 140 1.71 7.12 9.75
C ILE A 140 2.84 7.33 10.76
N ARG A 141 4.08 6.96 10.41
CA ARG A 141 5.26 7.13 11.26
C ARG A 141 5.42 8.58 11.73
N ASP A 142 5.20 9.53 10.82
CA ASP A 142 5.40 10.96 11.09
C ASP A 142 4.22 11.60 11.86
N ALA A 143 3.08 10.90 11.92
CA ALA A 143 1.85 11.37 12.58
C ALA A 143 1.62 10.73 13.96
N THR A 144 2.17 9.54 14.22
CA THR A 144 1.97 8.84 15.49
C THR A 144 3.05 9.14 16.51
N ASP A 145 2.65 9.28 17.77
CA ASP A 145 3.55 9.30 18.93
C ASP A 145 3.52 7.98 19.71
N GLU A 146 2.69 7.00 19.30
CA GLU A 146 2.70 5.67 19.89
C GLU A 146 3.96 4.91 19.43
N PRO A 147 4.85 4.50 20.38
CA PRO A 147 6.20 4.06 20.03
C PRO A 147 6.25 2.82 19.12
N VAL A 148 5.39 1.82 19.36
CA VAL A 148 5.39 0.57 18.61
C VAL A 148 4.85 0.78 17.21
N LEU A 149 3.76 1.54 17.05
CA LEU A 149 3.25 1.88 15.72
C LEU A 149 4.25 2.70 14.92
N LYS A 150 4.93 3.64 15.57
CA LYS A 150 5.99 4.45 14.94
C LYS A 150 7.13 3.59 14.42
N GLU A 151 7.56 2.60 15.22
CA GLU A 151 8.61 1.65 14.82
C GLU A 151 8.14 0.79 13.64
N ILE A 152 6.97 0.13 13.75
CA ILE A 152 6.42 -0.73 12.71
C ILE A 152 6.25 0.05 11.39
N ALA A 153 5.60 1.21 11.44
CA ALA A 153 5.39 2.04 10.25
C ALA A 153 6.69 2.52 9.61
N GLY A 154 7.72 2.80 10.43
CA GLY A 154 9.05 3.15 9.94
C GLY A 154 9.75 1.99 9.22
N ARG A 155 9.65 0.77 9.76
CA ARG A 155 10.20 -0.45 9.15
C ARG A 155 9.47 -0.78 7.85
N ILE A 156 8.15 -0.80 7.86
CA ILE A 156 7.34 -1.06 6.66
C ILE A 156 7.64 0.00 5.58
N ALA A 157 7.65 1.29 5.91
CA ALA A 157 7.96 2.34 4.92
C ALA A 157 9.32 2.14 4.23
N ALA A 158 10.31 1.61 4.94
CA ALA A 158 11.62 1.29 4.38
C ALA A 158 11.57 0.05 3.48
N ASP A 159 10.78 -0.96 3.86
CA ASP A 159 10.57 -2.16 3.07
C ASP A 159 9.84 -1.84 1.78
N GLU A 160 8.75 -1.08 1.81
CA GLU A 160 8.01 -0.62 0.63
C GLU A 160 8.90 0.12 -0.38
N TYR A 161 9.85 0.91 0.12
CA TYR A 161 10.86 1.53 -0.75
C TYR A 161 11.82 0.50 -1.37
N ARG A 162 12.18 -0.57 -0.65
CA ARG A 162 12.96 -1.70 -1.17
C ARG A 162 12.15 -2.50 -2.21
N HIS A 163 10.86 -2.73 -1.96
CA HIS A 163 9.93 -3.39 -2.87
C HIS A 163 9.76 -2.58 -4.16
N TYR A 164 9.61 -1.24 -4.05
CA TYR A 164 9.64 -0.37 -5.21
C TYR A 164 10.92 -0.57 -6.05
N ARG A 165 12.08 -0.61 -5.41
CA ARG A 165 13.34 -0.82 -6.11
C ARG A 165 13.39 -2.19 -6.77
N LEU A 166 12.93 -3.23 -6.09
CA LEU A 166 12.83 -4.59 -6.61
C LEU A 166 12.00 -4.62 -7.90
N PHE A 167 10.77 -4.09 -7.86
CA PHE A 167 9.90 -4.08 -9.05
C PHE A 167 10.44 -3.17 -10.16
N TYR A 168 11.08 -2.08 -9.80
CA TYR A 168 11.75 -1.22 -10.78
C TYR A 168 12.95 -1.93 -11.45
N GLU A 169 13.72 -2.73 -10.74
CA GLU A 169 14.80 -3.55 -11.31
C GLU A 169 14.22 -4.64 -12.24
N ILE A 170 13.14 -5.32 -11.81
CA ILE A 170 12.43 -6.30 -12.66
C ILE A 170 11.88 -5.61 -13.92
N LEU A 171 11.30 -4.43 -13.82
CA LEU A 171 10.83 -3.64 -14.97
C LEU A 171 11.93 -3.42 -16.01
N ASN A 172 13.13 -3.08 -15.56
CA ASN A 172 14.23 -2.72 -16.45
C ASN A 172 14.88 -3.94 -17.16
N VAL A 173 14.70 -5.16 -16.65
CA VAL A 173 15.27 -6.38 -17.23
C VAL A 173 14.26 -7.19 -18.06
N GLN A 174 13.01 -6.72 -18.19
CA GLN A 174 12.01 -7.43 -18.99
C GLN A 174 12.39 -7.47 -20.47
N ASP A 175 12.36 -8.68 -21.03
CA ASP A 175 12.55 -8.93 -22.46
C ASP A 175 11.24 -8.68 -23.24
N GLU A 176 10.81 -7.44 -23.22
CA GLU A 176 9.66 -6.90 -23.95
C GLU A 176 10.01 -5.52 -24.50
N PRO A 177 9.43 -5.10 -25.63
CA PRO A 177 9.57 -3.71 -26.10
C PRO A 177 9.15 -2.71 -25.02
N ASP A 178 9.89 -1.61 -24.91
CA ASP A 178 9.53 -0.56 -23.96
C ASP A 178 8.18 0.07 -24.32
N LEU A 179 7.39 0.39 -23.32
CA LEU A 179 6.10 1.05 -23.53
C LEU A 179 6.33 2.54 -23.82
N PRO A 180 5.61 3.12 -24.79
CA PRO A 180 5.66 4.56 -25.00
C PRO A 180 5.12 5.28 -23.74
N LEU A 181 5.64 6.48 -23.49
CA LEU A 181 5.35 7.25 -22.28
C LEU A 181 3.84 7.36 -21.97
N TRP A 182 3.02 7.59 -23.00
CA TRP A 182 1.58 7.72 -22.81
C TRP A 182 0.92 6.43 -22.27
N LYS A 183 1.38 5.24 -22.70
CA LYS A 183 0.91 3.96 -22.15
C LYS A 183 1.35 3.77 -20.70
N LYS A 184 2.59 4.11 -20.37
CA LYS A 184 3.10 4.07 -18.99
C LYS A 184 2.27 4.99 -18.08
N LEU A 185 1.92 6.17 -18.56
CA LEU A 185 1.06 7.13 -17.83
C LEU A 185 -0.36 6.59 -17.65
N ILE A 186 -0.96 5.96 -18.69
CA ILE A 186 -2.28 5.32 -18.55
C ILE A 186 -2.25 4.25 -17.46
N VAL A 187 -1.25 3.38 -17.45
CA VAL A 187 -1.10 2.34 -16.40
C VAL A 187 -0.97 2.99 -15.03
N ALA A 188 -0.10 3.99 -14.88
CA ALA A 188 0.13 4.62 -13.58
C ALA A 188 -1.11 5.37 -13.07
N VAL A 189 -1.78 6.14 -13.92
CA VAL A 189 -3.02 6.86 -13.55
C VAL A 189 -4.16 5.87 -13.29
N GLY A 190 -4.28 4.82 -14.10
CA GLY A 190 -5.24 3.74 -13.88
C GLY A 190 -5.06 3.14 -12.49
N ARG A 191 -3.81 2.78 -12.11
CA ARG A 191 -3.54 2.19 -10.80
C ARG A 191 -3.80 3.16 -9.63
N ILE A 192 -3.50 4.45 -9.80
CA ILE A 192 -3.85 5.47 -8.79
C ILE A 192 -5.36 5.58 -8.60
N ASN A 193 -6.13 5.53 -9.70
CA ASN A 193 -7.59 5.58 -9.62
C ASN A 193 -8.19 4.31 -9.01
N GLU A 194 -7.53 3.17 -9.18
CA GLU A 194 -7.92 1.90 -8.56
C GLU A 194 -7.60 1.85 -7.05
N SER A 195 -6.83 2.81 -6.50
CA SER A 195 -6.71 2.93 -5.05
C SER A 195 -8.02 3.27 -4.35
N ASP A 196 -9.04 3.70 -5.12
CA ASP A 196 -10.45 3.78 -4.72
C ASP A 196 -11.19 2.44 -4.93
N ASP A 197 -10.47 1.33 -5.22
CA ASP A 197 -11.09 0.06 -5.55
C ASP A 197 -11.73 -0.62 -4.33
N ASP A 198 -12.35 -1.76 -4.62
CA ASP A 198 -13.12 -2.51 -3.65
C ASP A 198 -12.23 -3.13 -2.54
N GLU A 199 -10.93 -3.31 -2.78
CA GLU A 199 -10.01 -3.94 -1.82
C GLU A 199 -9.93 -3.16 -0.52
N LEU A 200 -9.54 -1.88 -0.57
CA LEU A 200 -9.38 -1.05 0.62
C LEU A 200 -10.74 -0.76 1.29
N ALA A 201 -11.78 -0.53 0.49
CA ALA A 201 -13.12 -0.29 1.02
C ALA A 201 -13.69 -1.53 1.71
N TYR A 202 -13.49 -2.72 1.12
CA TYR A 202 -13.96 -3.97 1.71
C TYR A 202 -13.12 -4.41 2.90
N ALA A 203 -11.80 -4.21 2.87
CA ALA A 203 -10.93 -4.39 4.03
C ALA A 203 -11.36 -3.48 5.19
N PHE A 204 -11.66 -2.21 4.90
CA PHE A 204 -12.19 -1.29 5.90
C PHE A 204 -13.50 -1.81 6.51
N TYR A 205 -14.45 -2.27 5.69
CA TYR A 205 -15.69 -2.88 6.16
C TYR A 205 -15.44 -4.08 7.07
N CYS A 206 -14.65 -5.05 6.62
CA CYS A 206 -14.34 -6.26 7.40
C CYS A 206 -13.58 -5.97 8.70
N ALA A 207 -12.80 -4.90 8.72
CA ALA A 207 -12.04 -4.48 9.89
C ALA A 207 -12.89 -3.79 10.96
N HIS A 208 -14.05 -3.19 10.59
CA HIS A 208 -14.81 -2.32 11.48
C HIS A 208 -16.24 -2.79 11.78
N VAL A 209 -16.80 -3.63 10.91
CA VAL A 209 -18.15 -4.20 11.12
C VAL A 209 -18.00 -5.65 11.57
N PRO A 210 -18.36 -5.99 12.84
CA PRO A 210 -18.35 -7.37 13.32
C PRO A 210 -19.28 -8.28 12.50
N ALA A 211 -18.99 -9.58 12.47
CA ALA A 211 -19.75 -10.53 11.66
C ALA A 211 -21.23 -10.60 12.01
N ASP A 212 -21.56 -10.50 13.29
CA ASP A 212 -22.93 -10.50 13.82
C ASP A 212 -23.72 -9.23 13.47
N GLN A 213 -23.04 -8.15 13.13
CA GLN A 213 -23.65 -6.88 12.71
C GLN A 213 -23.76 -6.73 11.19
N ALA A 214 -23.18 -7.63 10.40
CA ALA A 214 -23.16 -7.54 8.95
C ALA A 214 -24.56 -7.48 8.30
N ALA A 215 -25.56 -8.14 8.93
CA ALA A 215 -26.94 -8.11 8.46
C ALA A 215 -27.62 -6.73 8.65
N THR A 216 -27.24 -5.99 9.68
CA THR A 216 -27.80 -4.65 10.01
C THR A 216 -26.97 -3.51 9.45
N GLN A 217 -25.69 -3.78 9.15
CA GLN A 217 -24.74 -2.83 8.55
C GLN A 217 -24.16 -3.43 7.27
N PRO A 218 -24.94 -3.51 6.19
CA PRO A 218 -24.47 -4.10 4.94
C PRO A 218 -23.33 -3.28 4.32
N TYR A 219 -22.46 -3.97 3.57
CA TYR A 219 -21.36 -3.33 2.88
C TYR A 219 -21.84 -2.23 1.92
N ASN A 220 -21.31 -1.03 2.11
CA ASN A 220 -21.47 0.08 1.18
C ASN A 220 -20.08 0.59 0.80
N ARG A 221 -19.66 0.30 -0.44
CA ARG A 221 -18.34 0.66 -0.97
C ARG A 221 -18.05 2.15 -0.83
N ALA A 222 -19.00 3.01 -1.23
CA ALA A 222 -18.77 4.46 -1.26
C ALA A 222 -18.55 5.03 0.15
N ASP A 223 -19.32 4.57 1.13
CA ASP A 223 -19.18 5.03 2.52
C ASP A 223 -17.90 4.52 3.16
N CYS A 224 -17.52 3.26 2.91
CA CYS A 224 -16.29 2.67 3.41
C CYS A 224 -15.05 3.35 2.79
N ALA A 225 -15.02 3.53 1.46
CA ALA A 225 -13.97 4.25 0.77
C ALA A 225 -13.82 5.69 1.31
N LYS A 226 -14.94 6.41 1.44
CA LYS A 226 -14.93 7.77 1.98
C LYS A 226 -14.39 7.84 3.40
N SER A 227 -14.74 6.89 4.26
CA SER A 227 -14.29 6.83 5.66
C SER A 227 -12.79 6.52 5.74
N SER A 228 -12.31 5.56 4.96
CA SER A 228 -10.89 5.23 4.83
C SER A 228 -10.08 6.44 4.35
N TYR A 229 -10.50 7.07 3.26
CA TYR A 229 -9.85 8.26 2.71
C TYR A 229 -9.77 9.41 3.71
N LYS A 230 -10.87 9.70 4.39
CA LYS A 230 -10.93 10.81 5.34
C LYS A 230 -9.91 10.64 6.48
N THR A 231 -9.69 9.40 6.90
CA THR A 231 -8.71 9.07 7.93
C THR A 231 -7.29 9.24 7.40
N ILE A 232 -7.00 8.69 6.23
CA ILE A 232 -5.67 8.73 5.61
C ILE A 232 -5.23 10.15 5.28
N LEU A 233 -6.12 10.96 4.69
CA LEU A 233 -5.77 12.30 4.22
C LEU A 233 -5.42 13.29 5.35
N ARG A 234 -5.82 13.00 6.60
CA ARG A 234 -5.47 13.85 7.75
C ARG A 234 -4.00 13.80 8.11
N ILE A 235 -3.34 12.65 7.89
CA ILE A 235 -1.94 12.43 8.29
C ILE A 235 -0.93 12.78 7.18
N TYR A 236 -1.39 12.93 5.94
CA TYR A 236 -0.49 13.27 4.85
C TYR A 236 0.02 14.70 4.94
N ARG A 237 1.32 14.86 4.64
CA ARG A 237 1.99 16.16 4.45
C ARG A 237 2.43 16.29 3.01
N ARG A 238 2.68 17.52 2.57
CA ARG A 238 3.14 17.82 1.21
C ARG A 238 4.36 17.00 0.78
N GLN A 239 5.30 16.78 1.70
CA GLN A 239 6.52 16.01 1.43
C GLN A 239 6.23 14.55 1.05
N HIS A 240 5.24 13.90 1.70
CA HIS A 240 4.85 12.53 1.39
C HIS A 240 4.33 12.42 -0.04
N VAL A 241 3.44 13.33 -0.43
CA VAL A 241 2.86 13.39 -1.78
C VAL A 241 3.92 13.73 -2.83
N GLN A 242 4.85 14.64 -2.52
CA GLN A 242 5.94 14.96 -3.44
C GLN A 242 6.88 13.77 -3.66
N ARG A 243 7.20 13.00 -2.62
CA ARG A 243 8.00 11.77 -2.73
C ARG A 243 7.28 10.71 -3.57
N LEU A 244 5.98 10.50 -3.32
CA LEU A 244 5.13 9.64 -4.13
C LEU A 244 5.21 10.02 -5.61
N ALA A 245 5.01 11.30 -5.95
CA ALA A 245 5.09 11.80 -7.32
C ALA A 245 6.47 11.55 -7.96
N GLN A 246 7.55 11.70 -7.20
CA GLN A 246 8.91 11.43 -7.68
C GLN A 246 9.13 9.95 -8.01
N MET A 247 8.67 9.03 -7.14
CA MET A 247 8.80 7.59 -7.35
C MET A 247 7.97 7.15 -8.57
N VAL A 248 6.72 7.59 -8.68
CA VAL A 248 5.86 7.28 -9.83
C VAL A 248 6.45 7.85 -11.11
N SER A 249 6.94 9.10 -11.12
CA SER A 249 7.59 9.70 -12.29
C SER A 249 8.79 8.87 -12.77
N LYS A 250 9.62 8.40 -11.84
CA LYS A 250 10.74 7.52 -12.18
C LYS A 250 10.27 6.20 -12.79
N ALA A 251 9.22 5.58 -12.25
CA ALA A 251 8.69 4.32 -12.76
C ALA A 251 8.18 4.42 -14.21
N VAL A 252 7.60 5.57 -14.60
CA VAL A 252 7.16 5.82 -15.97
C VAL A 252 8.25 6.35 -16.90
N GLY A 253 9.48 6.55 -16.39
CA GLY A 253 10.63 7.04 -17.16
C GLY A 253 10.67 8.56 -17.32
N ALA A 254 9.94 9.31 -16.48
CA ALA A 254 10.04 10.76 -16.41
C ALA A 254 11.10 11.20 -15.38
N ASP A 255 11.58 12.44 -15.50
CA ASP A 255 12.54 13.01 -14.55
C ASP A 255 11.90 13.21 -13.15
N PRO A 256 12.33 12.48 -12.11
CA PRO A 256 11.75 12.60 -10.77
C PRO A 256 12.04 13.95 -10.10
N GLN A 257 13.04 14.70 -10.56
CA GLN A 257 13.38 16.04 -10.07
C GLN A 257 12.88 17.17 -11.00
N GLY A 258 12.29 16.81 -12.14
CA GLY A 258 11.82 17.72 -13.16
C GLY A 258 10.67 18.62 -12.70
N HIS A 259 10.48 19.73 -13.41
CA HIS A 259 9.40 20.68 -13.12
C HIS A 259 8.01 20.06 -13.24
N LEU A 260 7.80 19.14 -14.19
CA LEU A 260 6.53 18.45 -14.38
C LEU A 260 6.19 17.57 -13.16
N THR A 261 7.17 16.82 -12.63
CA THR A 261 7.00 16.01 -11.42
C THR A 261 6.67 16.87 -10.20
N LYS A 262 7.34 18.01 -10.04
CA LYS A 262 7.05 18.97 -8.96
C LYS A 262 5.64 19.55 -9.09
N ALA A 263 5.23 19.90 -10.29
CA ALA A 263 3.89 20.41 -10.58
C ALA A 263 2.82 19.34 -10.34
N ALA A 264 3.05 18.10 -10.78
CA ALA A 264 2.14 16.97 -10.54
C ALA A 264 1.97 16.69 -9.04
N GLY A 265 3.06 16.66 -8.27
CA GLY A 265 3.00 16.50 -6.81
C GLY A 265 2.23 17.64 -6.11
N ALA A 266 2.43 18.89 -6.56
CA ALA A 266 1.70 20.04 -6.03
C ALA A 266 0.20 19.99 -6.37
N LEU A 267 -0.15 19.55 -7.58
CA LEU A 267 -1.53 19.38 -8.01
C LEU A 267 -2.21 18.26 -7.20
N LEU A 268 -1.57 17.09 -7.10
CA LEU A 268 -2.06 15.97 -6.32
C LEU A 268 -2.29 16.38 -4.86
N TRP A 269 -1.35 17.11 -4.25
CA TRP A 269 -1.51 17.65 -2.90
C TRP A 269 -2.74 18.53 -2.75
N ARG A 270 -2.99 19.44 -3.72
CA ARG A 270 -4.19 20.31 -3.73
C ARG A 270 -5.47 19.48 -3.86
N MET A 271 -5.48 18.48 -4.75
CA MET A 271 -6.64 17.59 -4.94
C MET A 271 -6.96 16.80 -3.67
N LEU A 272 -5.95 16.24 -3.01
CA LEU A 272 -6.11 15.50 -1.76
C LEU A 272 -6.68 16.40 -0.65
N ARG A 273 -6.17 17.61 -0.49
CA ARG A 273 -6.71 18.59 0.48
C ARG A 273 -8.15 18.98 0.18
N PHE A 274 -8.49 19.18 -1.08
CA PHE A 274 -9.86 19.48 -1.50
C PHE A 274 -10.80 18.33 -1.15
N ARG A 275 -10.44 17.10 -1.50
CA ARG A 275 -11.22 15.90 -1.17
C ARG A 275 -11.36 15.68 0.36
N ALA A 276 -10.36 16.05 1.14
CA ALA A 276 -10.41 15.96 2.60
C ALA A 276 -11.28 17.05 3.26
N GLY A 277 -11.81 18.02 2.49
CA GLY A 277 -12.52 19.18 3.04
C GLY A 277 -11.60 20.16 3.78
N LEU A 278 -10.29 20.11 3.54
CA LEU A 278 -9.26 20.93 4.21
C LEU A 278 -8.89 22.18 3.40
N SER A 279 -9.70 22.57 2.44
CA SER A 279 -9.42 23.64 1.49
C SER A 279 -9.33 25.05 2.12
N GLY A 280 -9.63 25.22 3.41
CA GLY A 280 -9.61 26.50 4.11
C GLY A 280 -8.59 26.63 5.24
N VAL A 281 -7.87 25.58 5.59
CA VAL A 281 -6.86 25.64 6.67
C VAL A 281 -5.55 26.11 6.07
N ALA A 282 -5.10 27.30 6.49
CA ALA A 282 -3.78 27.82 6.15
C ALA A 282 -2.69 26.79 6.49
N ALA A 283 -1.69 26.67 5.61
CA ALA A 283 -0.52 25.87 5.89
C ALA A 283 0.13 26.40 7.18
N GLU A 284 0.01 25.66 8.28
CA GLU A 284 0.92 25.85 9.39
C GLU A 284 2.31 25.49 8.90
N THR A 285 3.05 26.53 8.64
CA THR A 285 4.47 26.53 8.40
C THR A 285 5.11 26.26 9.74
N THR A 286 5.54 25.03 9.99
CA THR A 286 6.54 24.77 11.01
C THR A 286 7.86 24.49 10.31
N ALA A 287 8.81 25.34 10.65
CA ALA A 287 10.20 25.39 10.25
C ALA A 287 10.95 24.09 10.53
#